data_a46aeba95119f8d6a513afc02edb4cb8
#
_entry.id   a46aeba95119f8d6a513afc02edb4cb8
#
_cell.length_a   1.000
_cell.length_b   1.000
_cell.length_c   1.000
_cell.angle_alpha   90.00
_cell.angle_beta   90.00
_cell.angle_gamma   90.00
#
_symmetry.space_group_name_H-M   'P 1'
#
loop_
_entity.id
_entity.type
_entity.pdbx_description
1 polymer ?
#
loop_
_entity_poly.entity_id
_entity_poly.type
_entity_poly.pdbx_seq_one_letter_code
_entity_poly.pdbx_strand_id
1 'polypeptide(L)'
;SRGLGDVYKRQGSIWAKTFRMLKPYFEMETGQMFASGLKVLVKVSVEFHELYGLSLTVLDIDPAYTLGDMVRKRMEIIRQLQEEGVFTLNKELPFPLLPRRIAIITSPTAAGYEDFMNQLTRNKGGYPFYTKLFPALMQGERTEASVIAALDRIYQHQDLFDVVVIIRGGGATSDLNSFDSYLLAANCAQFPLPIITGIGHERDDTVVDLVAHTRMKTPTAVAEFLISRMDSVGEELESLRQDVSLLAMDILSRQKNYLQLVTTRFPSIVTSRIERNRSGLQTIASRLPAMASGLLSRRQSVLENTELRLRNGITSKLSESGRFIQLTGQFIKMASPDYISVSYTHLTLP
;
A
#
# COMPACT_ATOMS: atom_id res chain seq x y z
N SER A 1 -34.52 30.15 -12.04
CA SER A 1 -34.87 28.80 -11.61
C SER A 1 -35.08 28.80 -10.09
N ARG A 2 -36.34 28.76 -9.67
CA ARG A 2 -36.71 28.66 -8.26
C ARG A 2 -36.49 27.23 -7.82
N GLY A 3 -35.70 27.03 -6.77
CA GLY A 3 -35.48 25.72 -6.16
C GLY A 3 -36.78 25.13 -5.63
N LEU A 4 -37.00 23.87 -5.89
CA LEU A 4 -37.99 23.05 -5.24
C LEU A 4 -37.58 22.85 -3.77
N GLY A 5 -37.92 23.83 -2.94
CA GLY A 5 -37.91 23.67 -1.50
C GLY A 5 -39.23 23.04 -1.07
N ASP A 6 -39.18 22.17 -0.14
CA ASP A 6 -40.15 21.41 0.62
C ASP A 6 -40.24 19.95 0.17
N VAL A 7 -39.27 19.18 0.67
CA VAL A 7 -39.39 17.74 0.70
C VAL A 7 -40.41 17.35 1.79
N TYR A 8 -41.66 17.18 1.39
CA TYR A 8 -42.71 16.69 2.30
C TYR A 8 -42.33 15.24 2.72
N LYS A 9 -42.06 15.03 4.00
CA LYS A 9 -41.94 13.68 4.56
C LYS A 9 -43.30 13.03 4.55
N ARG A 10 -43.47 11.97 3.79
CA ARG A 10 -44.66 11.09 3.78
C ARG A 10 -44.27 9.73 4.26
N GLN A 11 -45.08 9.09 5.07
CA GLN A 11 -44.90 7.74 5.49
C GLN A 11 -45.58 6.79 4.47
N GLY A 12 -44.82 5.80 3.99
CA GLY A 12 -45.34 4.69 3.22
C GLY A 12 -45.26 3.41 4.05
N SER A 13 -46.24 2.53 3.90
CA SER A 13 -46.27 1.22 4.55
C SER A 13 -45.96 0.12 3.55
N ILE A 14 -45.32 -0.94 4.01
CA ILE A 14 -45.12 -2.18 3.26
C ILE A 14 -45.82 -3.30 4.03
N TRP A 15 -46.69 -4.05 3.37
CA TRP A 15 -47.29 -5.21 3.98
C TRP A 15 -46.26 -6.29 4.28
N ALA A 16 -46.38 -6.96 5.42
CA ALA A 16 -45.40 -7.96 5.87
C ALA A 16 -45.14 -9.07 4.85
N LYS A 17 -46.16 -9.49 4.09
CA LYS A 17 -46.01 -10.46 3.03
C LYS A 17 -45.15 -9.93 1.88
N THR A 18 -45.43 -8.72 1.42
CA THR A 18 -44.67 -8.02 0.36
C THR A 18 -43.21 -7.75 0.81
N PHE A 19 -43.01 -7.29 2.04
CA PHE A 19 -41.70 -7.07 2.58
C PHE A 19 -40.84 -8.34 2.63
N ARG A 20 -41.43 -9.48 2.99
CA ARG A 20 -40.70 -10.78 3.01
C ARG A 20 -40.25 -11.23 1.61
N MET A 21 -40.85 -10.75 0.54
CA MET A 21 -40.44 -11.03 -0.82
C MET A 21 -39.48 -9.98 -1.36
N LEU A 22 -39.77 -8.70 -1.12
CA LEU A 22 -38.97 -7.59 -1.64
C LEU A 22 -37.63 -7.46 -0.99
N LYS A 23 -37.53 -7.71 0.31
CA LYS A 23 -36.24 -7.59 1.02
C LYS A 23 -35.18 -8.54 0.49
N PRO A 24 -35.38 -9.88 0.41
CA PRO A 24 -34.38 -10.78 -0.15
C PRO A 24 -34.06 -10.50 -1.62
N TYR A 25 -35.07 -10.15 -2.42
CA TYR A 25 -34.89 -9.78 -3.82
C TYR A 25 -33.97 -8.54 -3.96
N PHE A 26 -34.27 -7.49 -3.21
CA PHE A 26 -33.45 -6.28 -3.20
C PHE A 26 -32.01 -6.54 -2.74
N GLU A 27 -31.86 -7.31 -1.65
CA GLU A 27 -30.55 -7.65 -1.10
C GLU A 27 -29.73 -8.54 -2.05
N MET A 28 -30.36 -9.42 -2.79
CA MET A 28 -29.72 -10.28 -3.79
C MET A 28 -29.25 -9.47 -5.02
N GLU A 29 -30.11 -8.58 -5.54
CA GLU A 29 -29.80 -7.78 -6.73
C GLU A 29 -28.81 -6.64 -6.44
N THR A 30 -28.95 -5.96 -5.31
CA THR A 30 -28.09 -4.82 -4.94
C THR A 30 -26.84 -5.23 -4.18
N GLY A 31 -26.82 -6.44 -3.63
CA GLY A 31 -25.78 -6.86 -2.69
C GLY A 31 -25.81 -6.07 -1.37
N GLN A 32 -26.84 -5.27 -1.08
CA GLN A 32 -26.96 -4.45 0.13
C GLN A 32 -28.03 -4.95 1.07
N MET A 33 -27.74 -4.89 2.38
CA MET A 33 -28.79 -5.06 3.38
C MET A 33 -29.84 -3.94 3.26
N PHE A 34 -31.12 -4.31 3.29
CA PHE A 34 -32.20 -3.34 3.26
C PHE A 34 -32.31 -2.63 4.62
N ALA A 35 -31.67 -1.48 4.74
CA ALA A 35 -31.54 -0.71 5.98
C ALA A 35 -32.03 0.74 5.81
N SER A 36 -32.14 1.44 6.93
CA SER A 36 -32.49 2.87 6.95
C SER A 36 -31.43 3.70 6.26
N GLY A 37 -31.84 4.77 5.55
CA GLY A 37 -30.95 5.70 4.85
C GLY A 37 -30.71 5.39 3.37
N LEU A 38 -31.18 4.26 2.86
CA LEU A 38 -31.08 3.93 1.43
C LEU A 38 -32.07 4.77 0.60
N LYS A 39 -31.59 5.25 -0.55
CA LYS A 39 -32.45 5.79 -1.60
C LYS A 39 -32.96 4.65 -2.47
N VAL A 40 -34.27 4.45 -2.47
CA VAL A 40 -34.91 3.38 -3.22
C VAL A 40 -36.00 3.99 -4.11
N LEU A 41 -36.12 3.49 -5.32
CA LEU A 41 -37.25 3.76 -6.18
C LEU A 41 -38.31 2.71 -5.90
N VAL A 42 -39.48 3.15 -5.47
CA VAL A 42 -40.58 2.27 -5.09
C VAL A 42 -41.80 2.52 -5.94
N LYS A 43 -42.49 1.46 -6.32
CA LYS A 43 -43.81 1.51 -6.90
C LYS A 43 -44.82 1.47 -5.76
N VAL A 44 -45.68 2.50 -5.66
CA VAL A 44 -46.65 2.61 -4.58
C VAL A 44 -48.08 2.63 -5.12
N SER A 45 -49.01 2.06 -4.36
CA SER A 45 -50.44 2.35 -4.46
C SER A 45 -50.76 3.56 -3.60
N VAL A 46 -51.48 4.49 -4.17
CA VAL A 46 -51.93 5.68 -3.47
C VAL A 46 -53.43 5.56 -3.17
N GLU A 47 -53.79 5.49 -1.92
CA GLU A 47 -55.16 5.37 -1.45
C GLU A 47 -55.50 6.57 -0.61
N PHE A 48 -56.68 7.14 -0.84
CA PHE A 48 -57.22 8.23 -0.07
C PHE A 48 -58.39 7.74 0.77
N HIS A 49 -58.31 7.96 2.07
CA HIS A 49 -59.39 7.69 3.00
C HIS A 49 -59.90 8.99 3.62
N GLU A 50 -61.20 9.21 3.65
CA GLU A 50 -61.81 10.43 4.12
C GLU A 50 -61.41 10.82 5.56
N LEU A 51 -61.22 9.79 6.45
CA LEU A 51 -60.86 10.01 7.85
C LEU A 51 -59.34 9.95 8.10
N TYR A 52 -58.58 9.18 7.32
CA TYR A 52 -57.14 8.96 7.57
C TYR A 52 -56.22 9.65 6.55
N GLY A 53 -56.80 10.32 5.56
CA GLY A 53 -56.04 11.01 4.51
C GLY A 53 -55.36 10.10 3.51
N LEU A 54 -54.24 10.57 2.96
CA LEU A 54 -53.48 9.90 1.93
C LEU A 54 -52.59 8.83 2.52
N SER A 55 -52.70 7.58 2.13
CA SER A 55 -51.83 6.44 2.45
C SER A 55 -51.07 5.99 1.25
N LEU A 56 -49.80 5.62 1.43
CA LEU A 56 -48.92 5.10 0.41
C LEU A 56 -48.56 3.64 0.80
N THR A 57 -48.94 2.69 -0.08
CA THR A 57 -48.55 1.28 0.13
C THR A 57 -47.54 0.87 -0.92
N VAL A 58 -46.37 0.43 -0.49
CA VAL A 58 -45.30 -0.04 -1.39
C VAL A 58 -45.66 -1.39 -1.95
N LEU A 59 -45.65 -1.48 -3.26
CA LEU A 59 -45.97 -2.70 -4.03
C LEU A 59 -44.70 -3.36 -4.57
N ASP A 60 -43.72 -2.56 -4.97
CA ASP A 60 -42.49 -3.03 -5.61
C ASP A 60 -41.33 -2.09 -5.38
N ILE A 61 -40.10 -2.58 -5.56
CA ILE A 61 -38.84 -1.81 -5.41
C ILE A 61 -38.00 -2.06 -6.66
N ASP A 62 -37.42 -0.99 -7.20
CA ASP A 62 -36.47 -1.08 -8.31
C ASP A 62 -35.02 -1.05 -7.79
N PRO A 63 -34.30 -2.18 -7.78
CA PRO A 63 -32.92 -2.24 -7.35
C PRO A 63 -31.95 -1.46 -8.24
N ALA A 64 -32.24 -1.34 -9.55
CA ALA A 64 -31.37 -0.69 -10.51
C ALA A 64 -31.19 0.82 -10.20
N TYR A 65 -32.22 1.47 -9.67
CA TYR A 65 -32.14 2.86 -9.22
C TYR A 65 -31.14 3.03 -8.05
N THR A 66 -31.17 2.12 -7.09
CA THR A 66 -30.28 2.15 -5.94
C THR A 66 -28.82 1.92 -6.37
N LEU A 67 -28.57 0.95 -7.25
CA LEU A 67 -27.24 0.72 -7.83
C LEU A 67 -26.73 1.94 -8.60
N GLY A 68 -27.58 2.58 -9.40
CA GLY A 68 -27.23 3.83 -10.11
C GLY A 68 -26.91 4.99 -9.17
N ASP A 69 -27.64 5.14 -8.05
CA ASP A 69 -27.36 6.18 -7.02
C ASP A 69 -26.01 5.92 -6.32
N MET A 70 -25.67 4.66 -6.08
CA MET A 70 -24.39 4.26 -5.49
C MET A 70 -23.22 4.60 -6.41
N VAL A 71 -23.30 4.23 -7.67
CA VAL A 71 -22.27 4.52 -8.67
C VAL A 71 -22.11 6.06 -8.80
N ARG A 72 -23.20 6.80 -8.81
CA ARG A 72 -23.15 8.26 -8.87
C ARG A 72 -22.46 8.85 -7.64
N LYS A 73 -22.81 8.42 -6.43
CA LYS A 73 -22.17 8.86 -5.19
C LYS A 73 -20.68 8.56 -5.17
N ARG A 74 -20.28 7.34 -5.60
CA ARG A 74 -18.88 6.97 -5.72
C ARG A 74 -18.13 7.91 -6.66
N MET A 75 -18.69 8.20 -7.85
CA MET A 75 -18.08 9.14 -8.79
C MET A 75 -17.99 10.57 -8.22
N GLU A 76 -18.98 11.00 -7.46
CA GLU A 76 -18.97 12.31 -6.80
C GLU A 76 -17.86 12.41 -5.76
N ILE A 77 -17.66 11.36 -4.94
CA ILE A 77 -16.57 11.27 -3.96
C ILE A 77 -15.21 11.31 -4.68
N ILE A 78 -15.04 10.52 -5.73
CA ILE A 78 -13.79 10.49 -6.51
C ILE A 78 -13.49 11.88 -7.10
N ARG A 79 -14.50 12.52 -7.69
CA ARG A 79 -14.35 13.88 -8.25
C ARG A 79 -13.95 14.89 -7.18
N GLN A 80 -14.59 14.85 -6.02
CA GLN A 80 -14.26 15.75 -4.91
C GLN A 80 -12.82 15.54 -4.43
N LEU A 81 -12.37 14.31 -4.24
CA LEU A 81 -10.97 14.00 -3.85
C LEU A 81 -9.96 14.46 -4.90
N GLN A 82 -10.34 14.42 -6.19
CA GLN A 82 -9.50 14.92 -7.29
C GLN A 82 -9.44 16.44 -7.32
N GLU A 83 -10.58 17.13 -7.13
CA GLU A 83 -10.66 18.58 -7.07
C GLU A 83 -9.86 19.15 -5.87
N GLU A 84 -9.84 18.42 -4.76
CA GLU A 84 -9.04 18.74 -3.57
C GLU A 84 -7.55 18.39 -3.73
N GLY A 85 -7.18 17.66 -4.80
CA GLY A 85 -5.80 17.25 -5.08
C GLY A 85 -5.25 16.19 -4.14
N VAL A 86 -6.12 15.49 -3.37
CA VAL A 86 -5.68 14.48 -2.39
C VAL A 86 -5.72 13.06 -2.93
N PHE A 87 -6.40 12.82 -4.04
CA PHE A 87 -6.68 11.49 -4.58
C PHE A 87 -5.43 10.62 -4.82
N THR A 88 -4.29 11.21 -5.16
CA THR A 88 -3.05 10.50 -5.51
C THR A 88 -1.98 10.56 -4.43
N LEU A 89 -2.18 11.32 -3.35
CA LEU A 89 -1.13 11.58 -2.36
C LEU A 89 -0.52 10.31 -1.77
N ASN A 90 -1.33 9.33 -1.40
CA ASN A 90 -0.81 8.08 -0.85
C ASN A 90 -0.08 7.24 -1.91
N LYS A 91 -0.52 7.29 -3.19
CA LYS A 91 0.14 6.58 -4.30
C LYS A 91 1.52 7.15 -4.64
N GLU A 92 1.72 8.43 -4.39
CA GLU A 92 2.97 9.14 -4.67
C GLU A 92 4.02 8.93 -3.58
N LEU A 93 3.63 8.35 -2.44
CA LEU A 93 4.57 8.01 -1.38
C LEU A 93 5.59 6.98 -1.88
N PRO A 94 6.87 7.14 -1.56
CA PRO A 94 7.85 6.11 -1.88
C PRO A 94 7.54 4.83 -1.09
N PHE A 95 7.41 3.72 -1.81
CA PHE A 95 7.22 2.44 -1.14
C PHE A 95 8.53 1.99 -0.48
N PRO A 96 8.53 1.53 0.78
CA PRO A 96 9.74 1.11 1.47
C PRO A 96 10.40 -0.07 0.76
N LEU A 97 11.72 -0.05 0.67
CA LEU A 97 12.49 -1.12 0.04
C LEU A 97 12.29 -2.46 0.78
N LEU A 98 12.25 -2.41 2.11
CA LEU A 98 12.08 -3.56 2.99
C LEU A 98 10.89 -3.32 3.93
N PRO A 99 9.65 -3.62 3.51
CA PRO A 99 8.42 -3.38 4.30
C PRO A 99 8.27 -4.45 5.39
N ARG A 100 9.05 -4.36 6.46
CA ARG A 100 9.08 -5.37 7.52
C ARG A 100 8.16 -5.06 8.69
N ARG A 101 7.90 -3.78 8.98
CA ARG A 101 7.09 -3.33 10.11
C ARG A 101 5.70 -2.93 9.62
N ILE A 102 4.73 -3.77 9.88
CA ILE A 102 3.40 -3.72 9.27
C ILE A 102 2.35 -3.40 10.33
N ALA A 103 1.63 -2.28 10.16
CA ALA A 103 0.42 -2.02 10.91
C ALA A 103 -0.78 -2.63 10.18
N ILE A 104 -1.55 -3.49 10.84
CA ILE A 104 -2.68 -4.21 10.23
C ILE A 104 -3.98 -3.69 10.80
N ILE A 105 -4.88 -3.24 9.94
CA ILE A 105 -6.24 -2.83 10.29
C ILE A 105 -7.20 -3.92 9.79
N THR A 106 -7.82 -4.62 10.72
CA THR A 106 -8.82 -5.65 10.42
C THR A 106 -9.60 -6.06 11.67
N SER A 107 -10.60 -6.92 11.49
CA SER A 107 -11.25 -7.58 12.63
C SER A 107 -10.37 -8.71 13.17
N PRO A 108 -10.17 -8.83 14.48
CA PRO A 108 -9.39 -9.91 15.10
C PRO A 108 -9.88 -11.33 14.74
N THR A 109 -11.18 -11.44 14.46
CA THR A 109 -11.85 -12.72 14.16
C THR A 109 -12.02 -12.97 12.66
N ALA A 110 -11.43 -12.12 11.81
CA ALA A 110 -11.55 -12.28 10.36
C ALA A 110 -10.70 -13.45 9.85
N ALA A 111 -11.29 -14.40 9.13
CA ALA A 111 -10.56 -15.51 8.51
C ALA A 111 -9.41 -15.02 7.61
N GLY A 112 -9.64 -13.94 6.85
CA GLY A 112 -8.59 -13.35 6.01
C GLY A 112 -7.39 -12.81 6.78
N TYR A 113 -7.56 -12.44 8.07
CA TYR A 113 -6.44 -12.07 8.93
C TYR A 113 -5.58 -13.28 9.29
N GLU A 114 -6.21 -14.39 9.61
CA GLU A 114 -5.50 -15.64 9.91
C GLU A 114 -4.73 -16.14 8.68
N ASP A 115 -5.36 -16.13 7.51
CA ASP A 115 -4.72 -16.51 6.24
C ASP A 115 -3.53 -15.60 5.92
N PHE A 116 -3.68 -14.29 6.07
CA PHE A 116 -2.62 -13.31 5.89
C PHE A 116 -1.42 -13.59 6.82
N MET A 117 -1.68 -13.78 8.10
CA MET A 117 -0.64 -14.06 9.10
C MET A 117 0.04 -15.40 8.86
N ASN A 118 -0.70 -16.43 8.49
CA ASN A 118 -0.15 -17.75 8.15
C ASN A 118 0.81 -17.65 6.95
N GLN A 119 0.44 -16.89 5.93
CA GLN A 119 1.28 -16.73 4.75
C GLN A 119 2.55 -15.92 5.05
N LEU A 120 2.45 -14.84 5.84
CA LEU A 120 3.62 -14.07 6.25
C LEU A 120 4.58 -14.86 7.14
N THR A 121 4.06 -15.67 8.08
CA THR A 121 4.91 -16.45 9.00
C THR A 121 5.53 -17.67 8.35
N ARG A 122 4.85 -18.27 7.36
CA ARG A 122 5.33 -19.46 6.63
C ARG A 122 5.98 -19.11 5.29
N ASN A 123 6.46 -17.87 5.11
CA ASN A 123 7.10 -17.49 3.86
C ASN A 123 8.36 -18.33 3.58
N LYS A 124 8.54 -18.73 2.32
CA LYS A 124 9.65 -19.58 1.89
C LYS A 124 11.03 -18.93 2.05
N GLY A 125 11.09 -17.62 1.97
CA GLY A 125 12.32 -16.83 2.11
C GLY A 125 12.79 -16.71 3.57
N GLY A 126 11.97 -17.12 4.56
CA GLY A 126 12.30 -17.00 5.98
C GLY A 126 12.39 -15.54 6.46
N TYR A 127 11.78 -14.60 5.76
CA TYR A 127 11.84 -13.20 6.11
C TYR A 127 11.05 -12.91 7.38
N PRO A 128 11.64 -12.20 8.37
CA PRO A 128 10.93 -11.79 9.56
C PRO A 128 10.08 -10.55 9.28
N PHE A 129 8.77 -10.66 9.52
CA PHE A 129 7.84 -9.53 9.52
C PHE A 129 7.39 -9.22 10.95
N TYR A 130 7.38 -7.94 11.29
CA TYR A 130 6.92 -7.43 12.58
C TYR A 130 5.55 -6.81 12.38
N THR A 131 4.52 -7.48 12.85
CA THR A 131 3.14 -7.07 12.64
C THR A 131 2.49 -6.59 13.93
N LYS A 132 1.67 -5.54 13.84
CA LYS A 132 0.82 -5.09 14.94
C LYS A 132 -0.61 -4.93 14.46
N LEU A 133 -1.53 -5.60 15.14
CA LEU A 133 -2.95 -5.50 14.84
C LEU A 133 -3.56 -4.26 15.52
N PHE A 134 -4.28 -3.48 14.72
CA PHE A 134 -5.16 -2.40 15.13
C PHE A 134 -6.59 -2.82 14.85
N PRO A 135 -7.30 -3.32 15.85
CA PRO A 135 -8.63 -3.88 15.63
C PRO A 135 -9.61 -2.81 15.18
N ALA A 136 -10.35 -3.14 14.11
CA ALA A 136 -11.41 -2.32 13.56
C ALA A 136 -12.61 -3.17 13.13
N LEU A 137 -13.79 -2.57 13.15
CA LEU A 137 -14.99 -3.16 12.57
C LEU A 137 -14.90 -3.02 11.05
N MET A 138 -15.02 -4.15 10.35
CA MET A 138 -14.87 -4.20 8.89
C MET A 138 -16.23 -4.36 8.17
N GLN A 139 -17.33 -4.26 8.92
CA GLN A 139 -18.70 -4.42 8.43
C GLN A 139 -19.66 -3.51 9.20
N GLY A 140 -20.71 -3.04 8.50
CA GLY A 140 -21.79 -2.23 9.06
C GLY A 140 -21.48 -0.72 9.14
N GLU A 141 -22.43 0.05 9.67
CA GLU A 141 -22.41 1.51 9.68
C GLU A 141 -21.24 2.13 10.47
N ARG A 142 -20.65 1.38 11.40
CA ARG A 142 -19.53 1.86 12.22
C ARG A 142 -18.15 1.59 11.63
N THR A 143 -18.07 0.98 10.48
CA THR A 143 -16.80 0.64 9.81
C THR A 143 -15.95 1.86 9.58
N GLU A 144 -16.51 2.92 8.97
CA GLU A 144 -15.83 4.19 8.72
C GLU A 144 -15.14 4.73 9.98
N ALA A 145 -15.91 5.00 11.01
CA ALA A 145 -15.39 5.57 12.25
C ALA A 145 -14.36 4.64 12.94
N SER A 146 -14.55 3.33 12.85
CA SER A 146 -13.66 2.34 13.46
C SER A 146 -12.32 2.27 12.74
N VAL A 147 -12.30 2.33 11.41
CA VAL A 147 -11.06 2.31 10.61
C VAL A 147 -10.31 3.64 10.75
N ILE A 148 -11.01 4.77 10.75
CA ILE A 148 -10.40 6.09 11.00
C ILE A 148 -9.74 6.12 12.38
N ALA A 149 -10.43 5.66 13.42
CA ALA A 149 -9.86 5.57 14.77
C ALA A 149 -8.64 4.60 14.86
N ALA A 150 -8.57 3.59 13.99
CA ALA A 150 -7.39 2.73 13.88
C ALA A 150 -6.25 3.47 13.18
N LEU A 151 -6.53 4.22 12.11
CA LEU A 151 -5.54 5.07 11.42
C LEU A 151 -4.97 6.13 12.37
N ASP A 152 -5.80 6.79 13.17
CA ASP A 152 -5.36 7.78 14.17
C ASP A 152 -4.38 7.18 15.18
N ARG A 153 -4.66 5.96 15.66
CA ARG A 153 -3.76 5.25 16.57
C ARG A 153 -2.43 4.87 15.91
N ILE A 154 -2.45 4.51 14.64
CA ILE A 154 -1.23 4.24 13.87
C ILE A 154 -0.44 5.53 13.67
N TYR A 155 -1.13 6.63 13.35
CA TYR A 155 -0.52 7.94 13.14
C TYR A 155 0.28 8.42 14.36
N GLN A 156 -0.21 8.16 15.58
CA GLN A 156 0.49 8.49 16.83
C GLN A 156 1.84 7.75 16.97
N HIS A 157 2.03 6.65 16.22
CA HIS A 157 3.20 5.79 16.28
C HIS A 157 3.76 5.48 14.88
N GLN A 158 3.60 6.41 13.94
CA GLN A 158 3.95 6.19 12.52
C GLN A 158 5.41 5.77 12.30
N ASP A 159 6.33 6.25 13.15
CA ASP A 159 7.77 5.92 13.06
C ASP A 159 8.08 4.44 13.33
N LEU A 160 7.14 3.71 13.92
CA LEU A 160 7.29 2.29 14.21
C LEU A 160 6.89 1.38 13.03
N PHE A 161 6.30 1.93 11.98
CA PHE A 161 5.76 1.16 10.86
C PHE A 161 6.33 1.62 9.52
N ASP A 162 6.43 0.68 8.59
CA ASP A 162 6.86 0.93 7.22
C ASP A 162 5.66 1.06 6.28
N VAL A 163 4.60 0.27 6.55
CA VAL A 163 3.37 0.22 5.74
C VAL A 163 2.15 -0.03 6.61
N VAL A 164 0.99 0.40 6.12
CA VAL A 164 -0.31 0.05 6.69
C VAL A 164 -1.02 -0.92 5.76
N VAL A 165 -1.61 -1.95 6.33
CA VAL A 165 -2.39 -2.95 5.60
C VAL A 165 -3.82 -2.92 6.10
N ILE A 166 -4.77 -2.67 5.19
CA ILE A 166 -6.20 -2.75 5.47
C ILE A 166 -6.75 -3.97 4.76
N ILE A 167 -7.09 -5.00 5.54
CA ILE A 167 -7.60 -6.25 4.99
C ILE A 167 -8.96 -6.59 5.59
N ARG A 168 -9.78 -7.21 4.77
CA ARG A 168 -11.08 -7.72 5.17
C ARG A 168 -11.12 -9.23 4.96
N GLY A 169 -11.62 -9.96 5.94
CA GLY A 169 -11.98 -11.37 5.77
C GLY A 169 -13.24 -11.52 4.92
N GLY A 170 -13.55 -12.73 4.48
CA GLY A 170 -14.74 -13.02 3.71
C GLY A 170 -16.02 -12.48 4.36
N GLY A 171 -16.95 -12.02 3.55
CA GLY A 171 -18.25 -11.47 3.93
C GLY A 171 -19.04 -11.10 2.68
N ALA A 172 -20.31 -10.74 2.82
CA ALA A 172 -21.16 -10.36 1.69
C ALA A 172 -20.58 -9.11 0.99
N THR A 173 -20.74 -9.03 -0.33
CA THR A 173 -20.33 -7.87 -1.15
C THR A 173 -21.01 -6.58 -0.72
N SER A 174 -22.20 -6.68 -0.11
CA SER A 174 -22.95 -5.55 0.47
C SER A 174 -22.17 -4.72 1.49
N ASP A 175 -21.21 -5.35 2.18
CA ASP A 175 -20.45 -4.69 3.25
C ASP A 175 -19.29 -3.81 2.71
N LEU A 176 -19.00 -3.89 1.40
CA LEU A 176 -17.96 -3.10 0.75
C LEU A 176 -18.32 -1.61 0.68
N ASN A 177 -19.61 -1.28 0.66
CA ASN A 177 -20.07 0.11 0.59
C ASN A 177 -19.61 1.00 1.74
N SER A 178 -19.27 0.39 2.89
CA SER A 178 -18.71 1.12 4.03
C SER A 178 -17.33 1.70 3.74
N PHE A 179 -16.65 1.21 2.69
CA PHE A 179 -15.37 1.71 2.21
C PHE A 179 -15.50 2.74 1.06
N ASP A 180 -16.73 3.03 0.63
CA ASP A 180 -17.06 4.09 -0.33
C ASP A 180 -17.47 5.39 0.40
N SER A 181 -16.75 5.73 1.45
CA SER A 181 -16.95 6.95 2.23
C SER A 181 -15.88 7.98 1.86
N TYR A 182 -16.31 9.25 1.70
CA TYR A 182 -15.41 10.37 1.47
C TYR A 182 -14.43 10.55 2.65
N LEU A 183 -14.93 10.52 3.89
CA LEU A 183 -14.09 10.74 5.07
C LEU A 183 -13.01 9.67 5.20
N LEU A 184 -13.37 8.41 5.03
CA LEU A 184 -12.42 7.31 5.10
C LEU A 184 -11.40 7.38 3.97
N ALA A 185 -11.85 7.63 2.73
CA ALA A 185 -10.97 7.75 1.57
C ALA A 185 -10.00 8.94 1.70
N ALA A 186 -10.48 10.10 2.17
CA ALA A 186 -9.64 11.27 2.41
C ALA A 186 -8.57 11.01 3.48
N ASN A 187 -8.92 10.33 4.57
CA ASN A 187 -7.96 9.93 5.60
C ASN A 187 -6.92 8.94 5.05
N CYS A 188 -7.34 7.96 4.25
CA CYS A 188 -6.41 7.01 3.62
C CYS A 188 -5.50 7.72 2.59
N ALA A 189 -6.06 8.60 1.75
CA ALA A 189 -5.32 9.33 0.72
C ALA A 189 -4.21 10.22 1.31
N GLN A 190 -4.47 10.83 2.44
CA GLN A 190 -3.56 11.77 3.11
C GLN A 190 -2.69 11.09 4.18
N PHE A 191 -2.80 9.78 4.34
CA PHE A 191 -2.03 9.07 5.35
C PHE A 191 -0.53 9.08 5.03
N PRO A 192 0.37 9.34 6.01
CA PRO A 192 1.80 9.52 5.75
C PRO A 192 2.57 8.24 5.43
N LEU A 193 1.97 7.07 5.67
CA LEU A 193 2.55 5.77 5.31
C LEU A 193 1.81 5.18 4.11
N PRO A 194 2.51 4.43 3.24
CA PRO A 194 1.85 3.69 2.16
C PRO A 194 0.80 2.72 2.71
N ILE A 195 -0.40 2.82 2.16
CA ILE A 195 -1.51 1.92 2.51
C ILE A 195 -1.65 0.85 1.43
N ILE A 196 -1.71 -0.39 1.87
CA ILE A 196 -2.04 -1.54 1.02
C ILE A 196 -3.42 -2.03 1.41
N THR A 197 -4.31 -2.18 0.44
CA THR A 197 -5.65 -2.71 0.68
C THR A 197 -5.77 -4.15 0.16
N GLY A 198 -6.52 -4.95 0.89
CA GLY A 198 -6.96 -6.28 0.49
C GLY A 198 -8.42 -6.47 0.90
N ILE A 199 -9.28 -5.53 0.47
CA ILE A 199 -10.68 -5.41 0.90
C ILE A 199 -11.62 -6.00 -0.15
N GLY A 200 -11.33 -5.75 -1.44
CA GLY A 200 -12.23 -5.96 -2.55
C GLY A 200 -12.20 -7.37 -3.14
N HIS A 201 -13.20 -7.66 -3.98
CA HIS A 201 -13.26 -8.78 -4.90
C HIS A 201 -12.98 -8.33 -6.34
N GLU A 202 -12.87 -9.30 -7.28
CA GLU A 202 -12.44 -9.05 -8.67
C GLU A 202 -13.25 -8.00 -9.45
N ARG A 203 -14.47 -7.68 -9.03
CA ARG A 203 -15.43 -6.85 -9.80
C ARG A 203 -15.76 -5.51 -9.15
N ASP A 204 -15.44 -5.30 -7.86
CA ASP A 204 -15.94 -4.13 -7.13
C ASP A 204 -14.80 -3.45 -6.35
N ASP A 205 -14.18 -2.44 -6.95
CA ASP A 205 -13.21 -1.59 -6.30
C ASP A 205 -13.91 -0.59 -5.39
N THR A 206 -13.45 -0.45 -4.15
CA THR A 206 -13.93 0.60 -3.27
C THR A 206 -13.17 1.91 -3.50
N VAL A 207 -13.72 3.05 -3.06
CA VAL A 207 -13.00 4.33 -3.13
C VAL A 207 -11.71 4.29 -2.33
N VAL A 208 -11.68 3.57 -1.21
CA VAL A 208 -10.45 3.36 -0.41
C VAL A 208 -9.40 2.59 -1.22
N ASP A 209 -9.79 1.58 -1.98
CA ASP A 209 -8.86 0.86 -2.88
C ASP A 209 -8.27 1.79 -3.95
N LEU A 210 -9.09 2.73 -4.44
CA LEU A 210 -8.67 3.68 -5.49
C LEU A 210 -7.70 4.75 -4.98
N VAL A 211 -7.72 5.12 -3.72
CA VAL A 211 -6.81 6.13 -3.14
C VAL A 211 -5.59 5.52 -2.46
N ALA A 212 -5.64 4.24 -2.09
CA ALA A 212 -4.54 3.53 -1.46
C ALA A 212 -3.30 3.46 -2.38
N HIS A 213 -2.13 3.34 -1.78
CA HIS A 213 -0.86 3.18 -2.51
C HIS A 213 -0.87 1.95 -3.41
N THR A 214 -1.27 0.82 -2.84
CA THR A 214 -1.31 -0.45 -3.56
C THR A 214 -2.60 -1.19 -3.21
N ARG A 215 -3.29 -1.62 -4.25
CA ARG A 215 -4.50 -2.41 -4.11
C ARG A 215 -4.22 -3.87 -4.44
N MET A 216 -4.70 -4.76 -3.60
CA MET A 216 -4.71 -6.20 -3.81
C MET A 216 -6.13 -6.75 -3.69
N LYS A 217 -6.37 -7.91 -4.32
CA LYS A 217 -7.70 -8.51 -4.35
C LYS A 217 -8.10 -9.22 -3.06
N THR A 218 -7.12 -9.75 -2.34
CA THR A 218 -7.35 -10.58 -1.15
C THR A 218 -6.28 -10.33 -0.09
N PRO A 219 -6.54 -10.65 1.18
CA PRO A 219 -5.54 -10.63 2.23
C PRO A 219 -4.29 -11.47 1.91
N THR A 220 -4.47 -12.64 1.29
CA THR A 220 -3.38 -13.52 0.86
C THR A 220 -2.54 -12.87 -0.24
N ALA A 221 -3.15 -12.17 -1.19
CA ALA A 221 -2.44 -11.42 -2.22
C ALA A 221 -1.62 -10.25 -1.64
N VAL A 222 -2.09 -9.62 -0.56
CA VAL A 222 -1.30 -8.61 0.17
C VAL A 222 -0.06 -9.23 0.79
N ALA A 223 -0.19 -10.39 1.45
CA ALA A 223 0.95 -11.11 2.03
C ALA A 223 1.96 -11.51 0.95
N GLU A 224 1.48 -12.03 -0.17
CA GLU A 224 2.31 -12.42 -1.32
C GLU A 224 3.05 -11.23 -1.93
N PHE A 225 2.38 -10.09 -2.07
CA PHE A 225 3.01 -8.85 -2.51
C PHE A 225 4.15 -8.42 -1.59
N LEU A 226 3.95 -8.43 -0.27
CA LEU A 226 4.97 -8.07 0.72
C LEU A 226 6.17 -9.04 0.67
N ILE A 227 5.91 -10.35 0.53
CA ILE A 227 6.93 -11.38 0.41
C ILE A 227 7.72 -11.19 -0.90
N SER A 228 7.02 -10.98 -2.03
CA SER A 228 7.68 -10.80 -3.33
C SER A 228 8.58 -9.56 -3.37
N ARG A 229 8.25 -8.51 -2.62
CA ARG A 229 9.13 -7.33 -2.47
C ARG A 229 10.42 -7.69 -1.74
N MET A 230 10.34 -8.53 -0.71
CA MET A 230 11.53 -9.03 -0.01
C MET A 230 12.37 -9.95 -0.91
N ASP A 231 11.71 -10.84 -1.67
CA ASP A 231 12.36 -11.73 -2.63
C ASP A 231 13.13 -10.93 -3.70
N SER A 232 12.51 -9.89 -4.27
CA SER A 232 13.14 -9.04 -5.28
C SER A 232 14.44 -8.39 -4.78
N VAL A 233 14.43 -7.90 -3.54
CA VAL A 233 15.63 -7.31 -2.92
C VAL A 233 16.68 -8.39 -2.63
N GLY A 234 16.23 -9.57 -2.20
CA GLY A 234 17.09 -10.73 -1.99
C GLY A 234 17.78 -11.18 -3.27
N GLU A 235 17.04 -11.27 -4.36
CA GLU A 235 17.57 -11.63 -5.69
C GLU A 235 18.57 -10.58 -6.22
N GLU A 236 18.27 -9.30 -6.05
CA GLU A 236 19.18 -8.21 -6.44
C GLU A 236 20.50 -8.29 -5.66
N LEU A 237 20.42 -8.53 -4.34
CA LEU A 237 21.59 -8.68 -3.49
C LEU A 237 22.43 -9.92 -3.89
N GLU A 238 21.79 -11.06 -4.18
CA GLU A 238 22.49 -12.26 -4.60
C GLU A 238 23.12 -12.08 -5.98
N SER A 239 22.47 -11.41 -6.92
CA SER A 239 23.04 -11.04 -8.22
C SER A 239 24.31 -10.18 -8.06
N LEU A 240 24.24 -9.14 -7.23
CA LEU A 240 25.40 -8.29 -6.93
C LEU A 240 26.54 -9.08 -6.29
N ARG A 241 26.23 -10.02 -5.42
CA ARG A 241 27.21 -10.92 -4.80
C ARG A 241 27.90 -11.81 -5.83
N GLN A 242 27.13 -12.35 -6.79
CA GLN A 242 27.66 -13.16 -7.88
C GLN A 242 28.55 -12.36 -8.81
N ASP A 243 28.14 -11.15 -9.18
CA ASP A 243 28.91 -10.25 -10.04
C ASP A 243 30.28 -9.89 -9.40
N VAL A 244 30.27 -9.58 -8.12
CA VAL A 244 31.50 -9.33 -7.34
C VAL A 244 32.40 -10.56 -7.33
N SER A 245 31.82 -11.75 -7.13
CA SER A 245 32.57 -13.02 -7.13
C SER A 245 33.19 -13.33 -8.48
N LEU A 246 32.44 -13.15 -9.58
CA LEU A 246 32.91 -13.37 -10.95
C LEU A 246 34.03 -12.38 -11.32
N LEU A 247 33.89 -11.10 -10.97
CA LEU A 247 34.94 -10.09 -11.19
C LEU A 247 36.22 -10.43 -10.41
N ALA A 248 36.09 -10.86 -9.17
CA ALA A 248 37.26 -11.29 -8.38
C ALA A 248 37.95 -12.50 -8.99
N MET A 249 37.17 -13.52 -9.45
CA MET A 249 37.72 -14.70 -10.12
C MET A 249 38.40 -14.39 -11.45
N ASP A 250 37.82 -13.49 -12.26
CA ASP A 250 38.42 -13.07 -13.54
C ASP A 250 39.77 -12.35 -13.30
N ILE A 251 39.82 -11.44 -12.33
CA ILE A 251 41.06 -10.74 -11.94
C ILE A 251 42.12 -11.76 -11.49
N LEU A 252 41.75 -12.69 -10.60
CA LEU A 252 42.67 -13.73 -10.11
C LEU A 252 43.15 -14.65 -11.25
N SER A 253 42.25 -15.05 -12.15
CA SER A 253 42.53 -15.86 -13.32
C SER A 253 43.50 -15.16 -14.30
N ARG A 254 43.26 -13.88 -14.60
CA ARG A 254 44.18 -13.08 -15.45
C ARG A 254 45.56 -12.94 -14.82
N GLN A 255 45.66 -12.72 -13.52
CA GLN A 255 46.92 -12.61 -12.82
C GLN A 255 47.65 -13.97 -12.80
N LYS A 256 46.93 -15.09 -12.56
CA LYS A 256 47.49 -16.44 -12.60
C LYS A 256 48.00 -16.80 -13.99
N ASN A 257 47.21 -16.51 -15.04
CA ASN A 257 47.62 -16.75 -16.43
C ASN A 257 48.84 -15.91 -16.83
N TYR A 258 48.88 -14.64 -16.38
CA TYR A 258 50.06 -13.78 -16.60
C TYR A 258 51.30 -14.37 -15.88
N LEU A 259 51.17 -14.76 -14.63
CA LEU A 259 52.26 -15.45 -13.90
C LEU A 259 52.71 -16.71 -14.60
N GLN A 260 51.76 -17.53 -15.08
CA GLN A 260 52.07 -18.78 -15.79
C GLN A 260 52.77 -18.50 -17.16
N LEU A 261 52.39 -17.48 -17.86
CA LEU A 261 53.02 -17.05 -19.12
C LEU A 261 54.44 -16.51 -18.89
N VAL A 262 54.63 -15.78 -17.80
CA VAL A 262 55.97 -15.31 -17.37
C VAL A 262 56.84 -16.52 -16.97
N THR A 263 56.32 -17.44 -16.14
CA THR A 263 57.11 -18.63 -15.70
C THR A 263 57.42 -19.63 -16.81
N THR A 264 56.53 -19.80 -17.82
CA THR A 264 56.80 -20.72 -18.97
C THR A 264 57.73 -20.14 -20.00
N ARG A 265 57.69 -18.83 -20.24
CA ARG A 265 58.61 -18.14 -21.18
C ARG A 265 59.99 -17.89 -20.58
N PHE A 266 60.11 -17.92 -19.29
CA PHE A 266 61.32 -17.59 -18.57
C PHE A 266 62.51 -18.55 -18.83
N PRO A 267 62.30 -19.90 -18.78
CA PRO A 267 63.42 -20.83 -19.00
C PRO A 267 64.06 -20.67 -20.41
N SER A 268 63.30 -20.35 -21.41
CA SER A 268 63.82 -20.19 -22.78
C SER A 268 64.61 -18.88 -23.00
N ILE A 269 64.36 -17.85 -22.22
CA ILE A 269 65.07 -16.58 -22.26
C ILE A 269 66.33 -16.59 -21.37
N VAL A 270 66.23 -17.39 -20.29
CA VAL A 270 67.25 -17.46 -19.25
C VAL A 270 68.56 -18.09 -19.71
N THR A 271 68.52 -19.13 -20.60
CA THR A 271 69.73 -19.79 -21.12
C THR A 271 70.66 -18.90 -21.95
N SER A 272 70.15 -17.76 -22.47
CA SER A 272 70.96 -16.87 -23.29
C SER A 272 71.32 -15.50 -22.65
N ARG A 273 70.68 -15.11 -21.54
CA ARG A 273 70.84 -13.73 -20.98
C ARG A 273 70.85 -13.65 -19.45
N ILE A 274 71.03 -14.76 -18.74
CA ILE A 274 70.89 -14.87 -17.29
C ILE A 274 71.66 -13.79 -16.50
N GLU A 275 72.87 -13.50 -16.87
CA GLU A 275 73.71 -12.60 -16.07
C GLU A 275 73.35 -11.10 -16.28
N ARG A 276 72.91 -10.73 -17.46
CA ARG A 276 72.58 -9.32 -17.75
C ARG A 276 71.19 -8.88 -17.21
N ASN A 277 70.29 -9.81 -17.02
CA ASN A 277 68.93 -9.47 -16.63
C ASN A 277 68.59 -9.86 -15.16
N ARG A 278 69.50 -10.46 -14.43
CA ARG A 278 69.27 -10.88 -13.05
C ARG A 278 68.86 -9.74 -12.13
N SER A 279 69.44 -8.52 -12.31
CA SER A 279 69.04 -7.33 -11.56
C SER A 279 67.66 -6.78 -12.03
N GLY A 280 67.35 -6.90 -13.32
CA GLY A 280 66.03 -6.50 -13.87
C GLY A 280 64.91 -7.46 -13.39
N LEU A 281 65.21 -8.74 -13.37
CA LEU A 281 64.32 -9.77 -12.86
C LEU A 281 64.03 -9.63 -11.38
N GLN A 282 65.06 -9.35 -10.59
CA GLN A 282 64.92 -9.12 -9.18
C GLN A 282 64.08 -7.90 -8.86
N THR A 283 64.19 -6.86 -9.73
CA THR A 283 63.34 -5.66 -9.68
C THR A 283 61.90 -5.93 -10.07
N ILE A 284 61.65 -6.76 -11.11
CA ILE A 284 60.32 -7.19 -11.51
C ILE A 284 59.67 -8.08 -10.46
N ALA A 285 60.41 -9.07 -9.93
CA ALA A 285 59.96 -9.94 -8.87
C ALA A 285 59.65 -9.19 -7.55
N SER A 286 60.38 -8.11 -7.25
CA SER A 286 60.09 -7.28 -6.09
C SER A 286 58.92 -6.29 -6.31
N ARG A 287 58.67 -5.84 -7.54
CA ARG A 287 57.55 -4.93 -7.88
C ARG A 287 56.20 -5.66 -8.02
N LEU A 288 56.22 -6.93 -8.47
CA LEU A 288 55.01 -7.71 -8.65
C LEU A 288 54.17 -7.86 -7.36
N PRO A 289 54.74 -8.18 -6.18
CA PRO A 289 53.95 -8.22 -4.95
C PRO A 289 53.42 -6.83 -4.54
N ALA A 290 54.21 -5.78 -4.73
CA ALA A 290 53.79 -4.42 -4.45
C ALA A 290 52.68 -3.92 -5.39
N MET A 291 52.74 -4.30 -6.68
CA MET A 291 51.67 -4.00 -7.64
C MET A 291 50.41 -4.83 -7.38
N ALA A 292 50.58 -6.13 -7.06
CA ALA A 292 49.45 -6.98 -6.74
C ALA A 292 48.76 -6.55 -5.43
N SER A 293 49.52 -6.22 -4.38
CA SER A 293 48.97 -5.68 -3.15
C SER A 293 48.34 -4.32 -3.34
N GLY A 294 48.93 -3.43 -4.18
CA GLY A 294 48.34 -2.13 -4.50
C GLY A 294 47.05 -2.26 -5.35
N LEU A 295 46.98 -3.21 -6.29
CA LEU A 295 45.78 -3.52 -7.06
C LEU A 295 44.67 -4.15 -6.19
N LEU A 296 45.06 -5.08 -5.33
CA LEU A 296 44.13 -5.70 -4.39
C LEU A 296 43.60 -4.67 -3.37
N SER A 297 44.48 -3.84 -2.83
CA SER A 297 44.10 -2.75 -1.93
C SER A 297 43.18 -1.73 -2.61
N ARG A 298 43.47 -1.32 -3.87
CA ARG A 298 42.56 -0.45 -4.63
C ARG A 298 41.20 -1.10 -4.90
N ARG A 299 41.18 -2.39 -5.25
CA ARG A 299 39.91 -3.10 -5.50
C ARG A 299 39.12 -3.32 -4.24
N GLN A 300 39.81 -3.59 -3.13
CA GLN A 300 39.19 -3.70 -1.82
C GLN A 300 38.60 -2.36 -1.37
N SER A 301 39.33 -1.26 -1.56
CA SER A 301 38.80 0.10 -1.29
C SER A 301 37.61 0.46 -2.16
N VAL A 302 37.58 0.04 -3.44
CA VAL A 302 36.41 0.25 -4.32
C VAL A 302 35.22 -0.56 -3.84
N LEU A 303 35.44 -1.79 -3.38
CA LEU A 303 34.40 -2.65 -2.79
C LEU A 303 33.84 -2.05 -1.49
N GLU A 304 34.71 -1.67 -0.57
CA GLU A 304 34.33 -1.02 0.69
C GLU A 304 33.58 0.31 0.45
N ASN A 305 34.06 1.13 -0.51
CA ASN A 305 33.37 2.36 -0.89
C ASN A 305 31.99 2.10 -1.56
N THR A 306 31.86 1.04 -2.38
CA THR A 306 30.55 0.68 -2.98
C THR A 306 29.59 0.18 -1.91
N GLU A 307 30.07 -0.60 -0.96
CA GLU A 307 29.26 -1.04 0.18
C GLU A 307 28.82 0.14 1.05
N LEU A 308 29.76 1.04 1.37
CA LEU A 308 29.44 2.28 2.11
C LEU A 308 28.46 3.18 1.36
N ARG A 309 28.62 3.33 0.04
CA ARG A 309 27.67 4.09 -0.81
C ARG A 309 26.29 3.45 -0.85
N LEU A 310 26.20 2.12 -0.92
CA LEU A 310 24.94 1.36 -0.83
C LEU A 310 24.29 1.58 0.54
N ARG A 311 25.05 1.41 1.60
CA ARG A 311 24.59 1.61 2.98
C ARG A 311 24.12 3.04 3.23
N ASN A 312 24.93 4.03 2.81
CA ASN A 312 24.58 5.44 2.93
C ASN A 312 23.41 5.84 2.02
N GLY A 313 23.32 5.26 0.82
CA GLY A 313 22.18 5.47 -0.10
C GLY A 313 20.87 4.95 0.47
N ILE A 314 20.90 3.77 1.10
CA ILE A 314 19.75 3.21 1.81
C ILE A 314 19.36 4.11 3.00
N THR A 315 20.35 4.52 3.81
CA THR A 315 20.10 5.37 4.98
C THR A 315 19.61 6.76 4.57
N SER A 316 20.17 7.34 3.50
CA SER A 316 19.72 8.63 2.95
C SER A 316 18.27 8.53 2.40
N LYS A 317 17.94 7.50 1.64
CA LYS A 317 16.57 7.28 1.15
C LYS A 317 15.58 7.08 2.30
N LEU A 318 15.97 6.33 3.33
CA LEU A 318 15.15 6.16 4.53
C LEU A 318 14.92 7.49 5.25
N SER A 319 15.99 8.32 5.37
CA SER A 319 15.88 9.64 6.02
C SER A 319 15.07 10.64 5.18
N GLU A 320 15.20 10.61 3.86
CA GLU A 320 14.42 11.45 2.92
C GLU A 320 12.93 11.07 2.96
N SER A 321 12.64 9.76 2.95
CA SER A 321 11.28 9.25 3.14
C SER A 321 10.71 9.65 4.51
N GLY A 322 11.53 9.59 5.56
CA GLY A 322 11.14 10.04 6.90
C GLY A 322 10.82 11.54 6.95
N ARG A 323 11.65 12.39 6.30
CA ARG A 323 11.38 13.84 6.20
C ARG A 323 10.11 14.13 5.39
N PHE A 324 9.91 13.41 4.29
CA PHE A 324 8.70 13.58 3.47
C PHE A 324 7.44 13.22 4.26
N ILE A 325 7.47 12.11 5.01
CA ILE A 325 6.40 11.70 5.92
C ILE A 325 6.14 12.79 6.98
N GLN A 326 7.20 13.37 7.54
CA GLN A 326 7.10 14.40 8.57
C GLN A 326 6.50 15.71 8.01
N LEU A 327 6.91 16.11 6.81
CA LEU A 327 6.36 17.28 6.10
C LEU A 327 4.89 17.07 5.74
N THR A 328 4.54 15.90 5.21
CA THR A 328 3.15 15.56 4.87
C THR A 328 2.27 15.54 6.13
N GLY A 329 2.81 15.03 7.25
CA GLY A 329 2.15 15.08 8.54
C GLY A 329 1.90 16.50 9.06
N GLN A 330 2.82 17.43 8.80
CA GLN A 330 2.63 18.85 9.10
C GLN A 330 1.54 19.47 8.22
N PHE A 331 1.53 19.17 6.92
CA PHE A 331 0.47 19.64 6.01
C PHE A 331 -0.91 19.11 6.39
N ILE A 332 -1.00 17.82 6.80
CA ILE A 332 -2.26 17.23 7.28
C ILE A 332 -2.75 17.92 8.57
N LYS A 333 -1.85 18.22 9.50
CA LYS A 333 -2.21 18.99 10.71
C LYS A 333 -2.73 20.39 10.38
N MET A 334 -2.15 21.07 9.38
CA MET A 334 -2.60 22.37 8.91
C MET A 334 -3.95 22.29 8.17
N ALA A 335 -4.27 21.16 7.55
CA ALA A 335 -5.52 20.88 6.85
C ALA A 335 -6.59 20.22 7.77
N SER A 336 -6.31 20.06 9.08
CA SER A 336 -7.28 19.51 10.01
C SER A 336 -8.49 20.44 10.19
N PRO A 337 -9.68 19.91 10.48
CA PRO A 337 -10.90 20.71 10.66
C PRO A 337 -10.75 21.83 11.70
N ASP A 338 -9.92 21.64 12.71
CA ASP A 338 -9.65 22.63 13.75
C ASP A 338 -8.89 23.85 13.23
N TYR A 339 -8.05 23.67 12.18
CA TYR A 339 -7.35 24.78 11.55
C TYR A 339 -8.23 25.53 10.52
N ILE A 340 -9.15 24.81 9.88
CA ILE A 340 -10.10 25.38 8.92
C ILE A 340 -11.22 26.12 9.65
N SER A 341 -11.62 25.64 10.85
CA SER A 341 -12.64 26.32 11.66
C SER A 341 -12.20 27.71 12.16
N VAL A 342 -10.89 27.91 12.36
CA VAL A 342 -10.34 29.23 12.73
C VAL A 342 -10.39 30.23 11.56
N SER A 343 -10.31 29.73 10.31
CA SER A 343 -10.44 30.61 9.12
C SER A 343 -11.89 31.04 8.81
N TYR A 344 -12.88 30.24 9.25
CA TYR A 344 -14.29 30.55 8.96
C TYR A 344 -15.00 31.44 9.99
N THR A 345 -14.39 31.69 11.13
CA THR A 345 -14.98 32.55 12.18
C THR A 345 -14.88 34.05 11.89
N HIS A 346 -14.28 34.45 10.76
CA HIS A 346 -14.16 35.85 10.39
C HIS A 346 -15.08 36.33 9.24
N LEU A 347 -16.06 35.53 8.83
CA LEU A 347 -17.02 35.91 7.77
C LEU A 347 -18.47 35.74 8.20
N THR A 348 -18.85 36.44 9.27
CA THR A 348 -20.25 36.86 9.48
C THR A 348 -20.25 38.36 9.71
N LEU A 349 -20.60 39.05 8.69
CA LEU A 349 -20.92 40.47 8.70
C LEU A 349 -22.40 40.72 8.79
N PRO A 350 -22.75 41.93 9.16
CA PRO A 350 -24.01 42.33 9.73
C PRO A 350 -25.19 42.24 8.80
#